data_4f4f58df8bfa978779f9316818e415f7
#
_entry.id   4f4f58df8bfa978779f9316818e415f7
#
_cell.length_a   1.000
_cell.length_b   1.000
_cell.length_c   1.000
_cell.angle_alpha   90.00
_cell.angle_beta   90.00
_cell.angle_gamma   90.00
#
_symmetry.space_group_name_H-M   'P 1'
#
loop_
_entity.id
_entity.type
_entity.pdbx_description
1 polymer ?
#
loop_
_entity_poly.entity_id
_entity_poly.type
_entity_poly.pdbx_seq_one_letter_code
_entity_poly.pdbx_strand_id
1 'polypeptide(L)'
;MSAAADIVSELERVRDDYRRLIAAATPEELLAPTWGTRWTNRELLFHMWFGQHLARVFVPLFGGFGRLPRRVSIGHARILTALTRPYNWVNYAGPVAGVRVVGLRRAEHWMNLDTDRLVDWSRRATDAELQLAMAVPEQWDPYFAPWMTRADVLKWAPKHYDHHRRQLTLASRA
;
A
#
# COMPACT_ATOMS: atom_id res chain seq x y z
N MET A 1 23.60 6.44 1.16
CA MET A 1 22.85 5.21 0.72
C MET A 1 22.13 5.55 -0.58
N SER A 2 21.92 4.61 -1.49
CA SER A 2 21.19 4.90 -2.72
C SER A 2 19.68 4.94 -2.43
N ALA A 3 18.92 5.70 -3.25
CA ALA A 3 17.46 5.77 -3.11
C ALA A 3 16.78 4.38 -3.13
N ALA A 4 17.34 3.44 -3.89
CA ALA A 4 16.87 2.06 -3.93
C ALA A 4 17.11 1.31 -2.60
N ALA A 5 18.27 1.51 -1.95
CA ALA A 5 18.57 0.88 -0.67
C ALA A 5 17.64 1.35 0.45
N ASP A 6 17.32 2.65 0.48
CA ASP A 6 16.37 3.22 1.44
C ASP A 6 14.95 2.66 1.24
N ILE A 7 14.51 2.53 -0.02
CA ILE A 7 13.22 1.92 -0.38
C ILE A 7 13.16 0.46 0.10
N VAL A 8 14.20 -0.33 -0.17
CA VAL A 8 14.28 -1.73 0.23
C VAL A 8 14.18 -1.87 1.74
N SER A 9 14.98 -1.09 2.49
CA SER A 9 14.97 -1.11 3.95
C SER A 9 13.58 -0.81 4.54
N GLU A 10 12.89 0.19 4.00
CA GLU A 10 11.55 0.56 4.45
C GLU A 10 10.49 -0.50 4.14
N LEU A 11 10.55 -1.13 2.96
CA LEU A 11 9.65 -2.22 2.59
C LEU A 11 9.85 -3.45 3.51
N GLU A 12 11.09 -3.81 3.81
CA GLU A 12 11.43 -4.91 4.72
C GLU A 12 10.99 -4.59 6.16
N ARG A 13 11.21 -3.37 6.64
CA ARG A 13 10.74 -2.88 7.95
C ARG A 13 9.23 -3.05 8.10
N VAL A 14 8.47 -2.59 7.11
CA VAL A 14 7.00 -2.69 7.10
C VAL A 14 6.54 -4.13 7.15
N ARG A 15 7.12 -5.02 6.34
CA ARG A 15 6.81 -6.46 6.36
C ARG A 15 7.04 -7.07 7.74
N ASP A 16 8.19 -6.77 8.34
CA ASP A 16 8.58 -7.37 9.60
C ASP A 16 7.73 -6.84 10.78
N ASP A 17 7.36 -5.55 10.74
CA ASP A 17 6.41 -4.98 11.70
C ASP A 17 5.02 -5.62 11.55
N TYR A 18 4.52 -5.76 10.33
CA TYR A 18 3.23 -6.39 10.04
C TYR A 18 3.14 -7.82 10.58
N ARG A 19 4.20 -8.61 10.39
CA ARG A 19 4.31 -9.99 10.92
C ARG A 19 4.27 -9.99 12.45
N ARG A 20 5.04 -9.09 13.10
CA ARG A 20 5.03 -8.98 14.57
C ARG A 20 3.65 -8.63 15.10
N LEU A 21 2.95 -7.69 14.46
CA LEU A 21 1.59 -7.29 14.86
C LEU A 21 0.61 -8.45 14.81
N ILE A 22 0.60 -9.23 13.73
CA ILE A 22 -0.30 -10.38 13.59
C ILE A 22 0.06 -11.49 14.57
N ALA A 23 1.34 -11.75 14.79
CA ALA A 23 1.80 -12.79 15.72
C ALA A 23 1.50 -12.47 17.18
N ALA A 24 1.51 -11.19 17.57
CA ALA A 24 1.31 -10.75 18.95
C ALA A 24 -0.17 -10.49 19.31
N ALA A 25 -1.03 -10.20 18.32
CA ALA A 25 -2.41 -9.80 18.55
C ALA A 25 -3.28 -10.96 19.07
N THR A 26 -4.05 -10.69 20.12
CA THR A 26 -5.08 -11.64 20.59
C THR A 26 -6.35 -11.56 19.73
N PRO A 27 -7.22 -12.59 19.76
CA PRO A 27 -8.51 -12.55 19.06
C PRO A 27 -9.36 -11.35 19.47
N GLU A 28 -9.37 -10.98 20.74
CA GLU A 28 -10.12 -9.85 21.30
C GLU A 28 -9.58 -8.53 20.77
N GLU A 29 -8.25 -8.35 20.77
CA GLU A 29 -7.60 -7.17 20.22
C GLU A 29 -7.88 -7.01 18.71
N LEU A 30 -7.91 -8.11 17.96
CA LEU A 30 -8.23 -8.09 16.53
C LEU A 30 -9.66 -7.61 16.24
N LEU A 31 -10.59 -7.86 17.16
CA LEU A 31 -11.99 -7.41 17.04
C LEU A 31 -12.23 -6.02 17.63
N ALA A 32 -11.28 -5.47 18.38
CA ALA A 32 -11.39 -4.13 18.94
C ALA A 32 -11.43 -3.03 17.83
N PRO A 33 -12.16 -1.92 18.08
CA PRO A 33 -12.22 -0.81 17.13
C PRO A 33 -10.85 -0.11 17.04
N THR A 34 -10.54 0.42 15.87
CA THR A 34 -9.35 1.23 15.63
C THR A 34 -9.59 2.70 15.97
N TRP A 35 -8.51 3.44 16.11
CA TRP A 35 -8.58 4.88 16.36
C TRP A 35 -8.83 5.65 15.05
N GLY A 36 -9.90 6.43 15.01
CA GLY A 36 -10.19 7.36 13.91
C GLY A 36 -10.67 6.71 12.60
N THR A 37 -10.97 5.40 12.60
CA THR A 37 -11.60 4.72 11.46
C THR A 37 -12.88 3.99 11.88
N ARG A 38 -13.60 3.40 10.91
CA ARG A 38 -14.78 2.55 11.18
C ARG A 38 -14.44 1.06 11.19
N TRP A 39 -13.16 0.70 11.08
CA TRP A 39 -12.68 -0.67 11.02
C TRP A 39 -12.29 -1.20 12.41
N THR A 40 -12.36 -2.51 12.56
CA THR A 40 -11.65 -3.23 13.61
C THR A 40 -10.16 -3.36 13.27
N ASN A 41 -9.33 -3.70 14.26
CA ASN A 41 -7.90 -3.90 14.02
C ASN A 41 -7.62 -4.92 12.90
N ARG A 42 -8.38 -6.03 12.83
CA ARG A 42 -8.18 -7.04 11.78
C ARG A 42 -8.53 -6.52 10.39
N GLU A 43 -9.57 -5.69 10.28
CA GLU A 43 -9.98 -5.08 8.99
C GLU A 43 -8.96 -4.04 8.54
N LEU A 44 -8.44 -3.26 9.48
CA LEU A 44 -7.38 -2.30 9.19
C LEU A 44 -6.06 -2.99 8.82
N LEU A 45 -5.66 -4.06 9.51
CA LEU A 45 -4.50 -4.87 9.11
C LEU A 45 -4.66 -5.43 7.70
N PHE A 46 -5.84 -5.91 7.33
CA PHE A 46 -6.11 -6.36 5.96
C PHE A 46 -5.96 -5.22 4.94
N HIS A 47 -6.45 -4.03 5.26
CA HIS A 47 -6.28 -2.82 4.43
C HIS A 47 -4.80 -2.42 4.29
N MET A 48 -4.01 -2.53 5.34
CA MET A 48 -2.58 -2.22 5.31
C MET A 48 -1.82 -3.15 4.34
N TRP A 49 -2.12 -4.47 4.34
CA TRP A 49 -1.61 -5.36 3.30
C TRP A 49 -2.07 -4.94 1.91
N PHE A 50 -3.34 -4.59 1.75
CA PHE A 50 -3.89 -4.20 0.46
C PHE A 50 -3.18 -2.95 -0.11
N GLY A 51 -2.77 -1.99 0.72
CA GLY A 51 -1.93 -0.85 0.30
C GLY A 51 -0.58 -1.31 -0.29
N GLN A 52 0.09 -2.27 0.35
CA GLN A 52 1.34 -2.87 -0.18
C GLN A 52 1.10 -3.59 -1.52
N HIS A 53 -0.02 -4.32 -1.63
CA HIS A 53 -0.43 -4.99 -2.86
C HIS A 53 -0.66 -3.99 -4.01
N LEU A 54 -1.31 -2.85 -3.72
CA LEU A 54 -1.50 -1.79 -4.71
C LEU A 54 -0.18 -1.22 -5.20
N ALA A 55 0.81 -0.99 -4.31
CA ALA A 55 2.14 -0.55 -4.74
C ALA A 55 2.76 -1.53 -5.74
N ARG A 56 2.66 -2.85 -5.48
CA ARG A 56 3.12 -3.89 -6.41
C ARG A 56 2.42 -3.84 -7.78
N VAL A 57 1.12 -3.55 -7.79
CA VAL A 57 0.35 -3.41 -9.04
C VAL A 57 0.71 -2.11 -9.76
N PHE A 58 0.96 -1.04 -9.02
CA PHE A 58 1.27 0.29 -9.61
C PHE A 58 2.66 0.33 -10.25
N VAL A 59 3.68 -0.31 -9.68
CA VAL A 59 5.05 -0.28 -10.21
C VAL A 59 5.10 -0.61 -11.71
N PRO A 60 4.52 -1.69 -12.26
CA PRO A 60 4.50 -1.94 -13.70
C PRO A 60 3.63 -0.92 -14.48
N LEU A 61 2.51 -0.46 -13.91
CA LEU A 61 1.67 0.56 -14.56
C LEU A 61 2.42 1.86 -14.77
N PHE A 62 3.14 2.33 -13.76
CA PHE A 62 4.03 3.50 -13.89
C PHE A 62 5.10 3.29 -14.96
N GLY A 63 5.60 2.07 -15.12
CA GLY A 63 6.54 1.71 -16.17
C GLY A 63 5.96 1.82 -17.58
N GLY A 64 4.72 1.39 -17.75
CA GLY A 64 4.00 1.51 -19.02
C GLY A 64 3.64 2.97 -19.33
N PHE A 65 2.90 3.61 -18.44
CA PHE A 65 2.44 4.99 -18.63
C PHE A 65 3.58 6.00 -18.69
N GLY A 66 4.67 5.78 -17.93
CA GLY A 66 5.85 6.67 -17.95
C GLY A 66 6.61 6.70 -19.28
N ARG A 67 6.34 5.75 -20.18
CA ARG A 67 6.89 5.70 -21.54
C ARG A 67 5.92 6.24 -22.60
N LEU A 68 4.67 6.52 -22.23
CA LEU A 68 3.64 7.03 -23.12
C LEU A 68 3.60 8.58 -23.10
N PRO A 69 3.03 9.22 -24.13
CA PRO A 69 2.80 10.65 -24.11
C PRO A 69 2.00 11.06 -22.85
N ARG A 70 2.42 12.15 -22.21
CA ARG A 70 1.84 12.64 -20.94
C ARG A 70 0.31 12.75 -20.96
N ARG A 71 -0.26 13.14 -22.12
CA ARG A 71 -1.73 13.24 -22.32
C ARG A 71 -2.47 11.94 -22.08
N VAL A 72 -1.85 10.79 -22.39
CA VAL A 72 -2.45 9.45 -22.18
C VAL A 72 -2.59 9.17 -20.67
N SER A 73 -1.52 9.41 -19.92
CA SER A 73 -1.52 9.27 -18.46
C SER A 73 -2.53 10.21 -17.79
N ILE A 74 -2.60 11.47 -18.23
CA ILE A 74 -3.59 12.44 -17.73
C ILE A 74 -5.03 11.96 -18.03
N GLY A 75 -5.28 11.48 -19.24
CA GLY A 75 -6.58 10.92 -19.64
C GLY A 75 -6.98 9.75 -18.74
N HIS A 76 -6.05 8.83 -18.48
CA HIS A 76 -6.26 7.70 -17.55
C HIS A 76 -6.58 8.19 -16.12
N ALA A 77 -5.79 9.12 -15.58
CA ALA A 77 -6.03 9.66 -14.24
C ALA A 77 -7.40 10.35 -14.12
N ARG A 78 -7.87 11.05 -15.17
CA ARG A 78 -9.21 11.64 -15.19
C ARG A 78 -10.32 10.59 -15.12
N ILE A 79 -10.17 9.45 -15.82
CA ILE A 79 -11.12 8.34 -15.73
C ILE A 79 -11.15 7.79 -14.30
N LEU A 80 -9.99 7.56 -13.69
CA LEU A 80 -9.89 7.08 -12.31
C LEU A 80 -10.50 8.10 -11.33
N THR A 81 -10.27 9.39 -11.53
CA THR A 81 -10.89 10.47 -10.75
C THR A 81 -12.42 10.43 -10.81
N ALA A 82 -13.00 10.19 -11.99
CA ALA A 82 -14.45 10.03 -12.13
C ALA A 82 -14.99 8.80 -11.37
N LEU A 83 -14.15 7.79 -11.14
CA LEU A 83 -14.46 6.58 -10.39
C LEU A 83 -14.17 6.68 -8.88
N THR A 84 -13.91 7.87 -8.34
CA THR A 84 -13.56 8.05 -6.91
C THR A 84 -14.66 7.54 -5.96
N ARG A 85 -15.94 7.75 -6.28
CA ARG A 85 -17.04 7.25 -5.42
C ARG A 85 -17.06 5.72 -5.32
N PRO A 86 -17.10 4.94 -6.43
CA PRO A 86 -16.99 3.48 -6.36
C PRO A 86 -15.66 3.03 -5.74
N TYR A 87 -14.54 3.73 -6.01
CA TYR A 87 -13.27 3.43 -5.36
C TYR A 87 -13.37 3.54 -3.83
N ASN A 88 -13.90 4.64 -3.30
CA ASN A 88 -14.06 4.83 -1.85
C ASN A 88 -14.93 3.75 -1.21
N TRP A 89 -15.99 3.33 -1.91
CA TRP A 89 -16.83 2.24 -1.44
C TRP A 89 -16.05 0.90 -1.39
N VAL A 90 -15.33 0.56 -2.44
CA VAL A 90 -14.49 -0.66 -2.49
C VAL A 90 -13.38 -0.58 -1.44
N ASN A 91 -12.73 0.57 -1.31
CA ASN A 91 -11.67 0.80 -0.34
C ASN A 91 -12.15 0.62 1.11
N TYR A 92 -13.41 0.99 1.39
CA TYR A 92 -14.02 0.79 2.70
C TYR A 92 -14.54 -0.65 2.91
N ALA A 93 -15.34 -1.16 1.98
CA ALA A 93 -16.01 -2.45 2.13
C ALA A 93 -15.10 -3.65 1.83
N GLY A 94 -14.07 -3.45 1.00
CA GLY A 94 -13.12 -4.48 0.61
C GLY A 94 -12.39 -5.12 1.78
N PRO A 95 -11.79 -4.36 2.71
CA PRO A 95 -11.16 -4.93 3.90
C PRO A 95 -12.12 -5.70 4.81
N VAL A 96 -13.35 -5.20 4.96
CA VAL A 96 -14.39 -5.86 5.77
C VAL A 96 -14.78 -7.22 5.20
N ALA A 97 -15.03 -7.29 3.90
CA ALA A 97 -15.36 -8.54 3.21
C ALA A 97 -14.11 -9.43 3.05
N GLY A 98 -12.99 -8.82 2.65
CA GLY A 98 -11.75 -9.51 2.34
C GLY A 98 -11.20 -10.28 3.55
N VAL A 99 -11.13 -9.66 4.73
CA VAL A 99 -10.61 -10.33 5.92
C VAL A 99 -11.51 -11.51 6.39
N ARG A 100 -12.81 -11.45 6.10
CA ARG A 100 -13.74 -12.55 6.43
C ARG A 100 -13.56 -13.76 5.52
N VAL A 101 -13.29 -13.52 4.24
CA VAL A 101 -13.15 -14.58 3.23
C VAL A 101 -11.73 -15.14 3.19
N VAL A 102 -10.74 -14.26 3.25
CA VAL A 102 -9.32 -14.59 3.06
C VAL A 102 -8.63 -14.91 4.40
N GLY A 103 -8.91 -14.11 5.44
CA GLY A 103 -8.27 -14.18 6.74
C GLY A 103 -6.89 -13.50 6.79
N LEU A 104 -6.45 -13.13 8.02
CA LEU A 104 -5.18 -12.41 8.22
C LEU A 104 -3.94 -13.26 7.92
N ARG A 105 -3.96 -14.57 8.19
CA ARG A 105 -2.79 -15.42 7.88
C ARG A 105 -2.47 -15.46 6.39
N ARG A 106 -3.49 -15.45 5.53
CA ARG A 106 -3.28 -15.40 4.08
C ARG A 106 -2.86 -14.00 3.63
N ALA A 107 -3.40 -12.95 4.25
CA ALA A 107 -2.95 -11.57 4.02
C ALA A 107 -1.48 -11.39 4.41
N GLU A 108 -1.02 -11.97 5.54
CA GLU A 108 0.39 -12.01 5.94
C GLU A 108 1.28 -12.71 4.91
N HIS A 109 0.86 -13.88 4.44
CA HIS A 109 1.58 -14.59 3.38
C HIS A 109 1.70 -13.74 2.11
N TRP A 110 0.63 -13.10 1.70
CA TRP A 110 0.64 -12.22 0.54
C TRP A 110 1.45 -10.92 0.77
N MET A 111 1.46 -10.38 1.99
CA MET A 111 2.35 -9.28 2.36
C MET A 111 3.82 -9.64 2.12
N ASN A 112 4.23 -10.84 2.54
CA ASN A 112 5.59 -11.33 2.29
C ASN A 112 5.89 -11.42 0.79
N LEU A 113 5.02 -12.08 0.01
CA LEU A 113 5.20 -12.23 -1.43
C LEU A 113 5.24 -10.89 -2.19
N ASP A 114 4.37 -9.95 -1.82
CA ASP A 114 4.33 -8.64 -2.45
C ASP A 114 5.58 -7.83 -2.10
N THR A 115 6.03 -7.89 -0.84
CA THR A 115 7.27 -7.24 -0.40
C THR A 115 8.48 -7.83 -1.11
N ASP A 116 8.62 -9.16 -1.17
CA ASP A 116 9.74 -9.81 -1.84
C ASP A 116 9.84 -9.37 -3.31
N ARG A 117 8.71 -9.32 -4.02
CA ARG A 117 8.66 -8.84 -5.42
C ARG A 117 9.04 -7.36 -5.56
N LEU A 118 8.58 -6.50 -4.64
CA LEU A 118 8.92 -5.08 -4.65
C LEU A 118 10.40 -4.86 -4.33
N VAL A 119 10.96 -5.60 -3.36
CA VAL A 119 12.38 -5.57 -2.99
C VAL A 119 13.25 -6.03 -4.16
N ASP A 120 12.91 -7.18 -4.73
CA ASP A 120 13.63 -7.74 -5.88
C ASP A 120 13.61 -6.79 -7.09
N TRP A 121 12.48 -6.17 -7.35
CA TRP A 121 12.37 -5.17 -8.39
C TRP A 121 13.21 -3.93 -8.07
N SER A 122 13.12 -3.41 -6.85
CA SER A 122 13.84 -2.20 -6.42
C SER A 122 15.35 -2.37 -6.48
N ARG A 123 15.86 -3.56 -6.15
CA ARG A 123 17.29 -3.87 -6.23
C ARG A 123 17.84 -3.89 -7.66
N ARG A 124 17.00 -4.20 -8.65
CA ARG A 124 17.38 -4.26 -10.08
C ARG A 124 17.06 -2.99 -10.85
N ALA A 125 16.22 -2.12 -10.29
CA ALA A 125 15.77 -0.92 -10.97
C ALA A 125 16.91 0.08 -11.16
N THR A 126 17.02 0.63 -12.35
CA THR A 126 17.89 1.76 -12.65
C THR A 126 17.27 3.07 -12.16
N ASP A 127 18.10 4.11 -11.95
CA ASP A 127 17.59 5.44 -11.60
C ASP A 127 16.60 5.97 -12.64
N ALA A 128 16.86 5.73 -13.93
CA ALA A 128 15.94 6.11 -15.00
C ALA A 128 14.57 5.41 -14.89
N GLU A 129 14.54 4.14 -14.48
CA GLU A 129 13.29 3.41 -14.26
C GLU A 129 12.54 3.89 -13.02
N LEU A 130 13.25 4.28 -11.97
CA LEU A 130 12.68 4.88 -10.77
C LEU A 130 12.02 6.24 -11.05
N GLN A 131 12.53 6.98 -12.06
CA GLN A 131 12.00 8.29 -12.48
C GLN A 131 10.82 8.19 -13.47
N LEU A 132 10.48 7.01 -13.98
CA LEU A 132 9.28 6.86 -14.80
C LEU A 132 8.04 7.26 -13.99
N ALA A 133 7.23 8.15 -14.57
CA ALA A 133 6.15 8.80 -13.83
C ALA A 133 4.83 8.80 -14.60
N MET A 134 3.73 8.87 -13.85
CA MET A 134 2.38 9.03 -14.41
C MET A 134 1.50 9.93 -13.55
N ALA A 135 0.42 10.40 -14.13
CA ALA A 135 -0.64 11.08 -13.39
C ALA A 135 -1.43 10.07 -12.55
N VAL A 136 -1.78 10.46 -11.33
CA VAL A 136 -2.61 9.66 -10.41
C VAL A 136 -3.76 10.51 -9.86
N PRO A 137 -4.88 9.90 -9.43
CA PRO A 137 -5.98 10.61 -8.78
C PRO A 137 -5.59 10.94 -7.32
N GLU A 138 -5.16 12.16 -7.05
CA GLU A 138 -4.67 12.62 -5.73
C GLU A 138 -5.69 12.47 -4.61
N GLN A 139 -7.00 12.47 -4.90
CA GLN A 139 -8.04 12.27 -3.91
C GLN A 139 -8.23 10.83 -3.43
N TRP A 140 -7.49 9.86 -3.98
CA TRP A 140 -7.58 8.47 -3.56
C TRP A 140 -6.76 8.16 -2.31
N ASP A 141 -5.74 8.98 -2.04
CA ASP A 141 -4.89 8.83 -0.86
C ASP A 141 -4.26 10.19 -0.48
N PRO A 142 -4.17 10.54 0.82
CA PRO A 142 -3.63 11.83 1.26
C PRO A 142 -2.14 12.03 0.92
N TYR A 143 -1.44 10.97 0.55
CA TYR A 143 -0.02 11.02 0.15
C TYR A 143 0.17 10.98 -1.37
N PHE A 144 -0.90 10.97 -2.16
CA PHE A 144 -0.80 11.06 -3.61
C PHE A 144 -0.61 12.51 -4.05
N ALA A 145 0.30 12.68 -5.02
CA ALA A 145 0.46 13.92 -5.77
C ALA A 145 -0.11 13.73 -7.20
N PRO A 146 -0.54 14.80 -7.90
CA PRO A 146 -1.13 14.69 -9.24
C PRO A 146 -0.21 14.01 -10.27
N TRP A 147 1.09 14.01 -10.00
CA TRP A 147 2.13 13.38 -10.80
C TRP A 147 3.13 12.70 -9.88
N MET A 148 3.28 11.40 -10.01
CA MET A 148 4.18 10.61 -9.17
C MET A 148 5.12 9.78 -10.03
N THR A 149 6.32 9.53 -9.51
CA THR A 149 7.31 8.59 -10.06
C THR A 149 7.10 7.19 -9.48
N ARG A 150 7.75 6.20 -10.06
CA ARG A 150 7.85 4.86 -9.44
C ARG A 150 8.49 4.90 -8.06
N ALA A 151 9.53 5.73 -7.88
CA ALA A 151 10.15 5.94 -6.57
C ALA A 151 9.14 6.49 -5.55
N ASP A 152 8.27 7.42 -5.96
CA ASP A 152 7.23 7.96 -5.08
C ASP A 152 6.22 6.91 -4.66
N VAL A 153 5.78 6.05 -5.57
CA VAL A 153 4.85 4.94 -5.27
C VAL A 153 5.50 3.92 -4.31
N LEU A 154 6.78 3.60 -4.51
CA LEU A 154 7.49 2.70 -3.61
C LEU A 154 7.66 3.28 -2.21
N LYS A 155 7.85 4.60 -2.09
CA LYS A 155 7.90 5.33 -0.82
C LYS A 155 6.52 5.58 -0.22
N TRP A 156 5.48 5.61 -1.05
CA TRP A 156 4.11 5.75 -0.59
C TRP A 156 3.65 4.55 0.24
N ALA A 157 3.97 3.32 -0.16
CA ALA A 157 3.52 2.13 0.55
C ALA A 157 3.91 2.11 2.05
N PRO A 158 5.18 2.38 2.46
CA PRO A 158 5.54 2.53 3.86
C PRO A 158 4.84 3.71 4.55
N LYS A 159 4.68 4.85 3.89
CA LYS A 159 3.98 6.01 4.46
C LYS A 159 2.50 5.71 4.74
N HIS A 160 1.82 5.04 3.81
CA HIS A 160 0.44 4.60 3.95
C HIS A 160 0.32 3.58 5.10
N TYR A 161 1.25 2.63 5.17
CA TYR A 161 1.34 1.68 6.27
C TYR A 161 1.49 2.40 7.62
N ASP A 162 2.45 3.31 7.77
CA ASP A 162 2.73 4.03 9.00
C ASP A 162 1.57 4.95 9.43
N HIS A 163 0.82 5.49 8.45
CA HIS A 163 -0.42 6.22 8.73
C HIS A 163 -1.42 5.31 9.46
N HIS A 164 -1.68 4.14 8.94
CA HIS A 164 -2.63 3.20 9.52
C HIS A 164 -2.09 2.48 10.76
N ARG A 165 -0.76 2.30 10.85
CA ARG A 165 -0.11 1.73 12.04
C ARG A 165 -0.43 2.51 13.31
N ARG A 166 -0.51 3.84 13.22
CA ARG A 166 -0.88 4.72 14.34
C ARG A 166 -2.36 4.64 14.74
N GLN A 167 -3.19 4.10 13.89
CA GLN A 167 -4.63 3.93 14.15
C GLN A 167 -4.98 2.59 14.80
N LEU A 168 -4.06 1.63 14.80
CA LEU A 168 -4.23 0.35 15.49
C LEU A 168 -4.25 0.54 17.01
N THR A 169 -5.17 -0.17 17.68
CA THR A 169 -5.32 -0.19 19.14
C THR A 169 -4.77 -1.48 19.77
N LEU A 170 -3.87 -2.17 19.05
CA LEU A 170 -3.17 -3.36 19.56
C LEU A 170 -2.23 -2.96 20.69
N ALA A 171 -2.14 -3.77 21.75
CA ALA A 171 -1.20 -3.53 22.83
C ALA A 171 0.24 -3.60 22.31
N SER A 172 1.04 -2.58 22.65
CA SER A 172 2.49 -2.62 22.38
C SER A 172 3.11 -3.64 23.34
N ARG A 173 3.24 -4.87 22.89
CA ARG A 173 4.06 -5.87 23.59
C ARG A 173 5.49 -5.70 23.10
N ALA A 174 6.33 -5.11 23.97
CA ALA A 174 7.76 -4.97 23.76
C ALA A 174 8.44 -6.33 23.61
#